data_a9a38eed9cf14ba78b05c1abe0848037
#
_entry.id   a9a38eed9cf14ba78b05c1abe0848037
#
_cell.length_a   1.000
_cell.length_b   1.000
_cell.length_c   1.000
_cell.angle_alpha   90.00
_cell.angle_beta   90.00
_cell.angle_gamma   90.00
#
_symmetry.space_group_name_H-M   'P 1'
#
loop_
_entity.id
_entity.type
_entity.pdbx_description
1 polymer ?
#
loop_
_entity_poly.entity_id
_entity_poly.type
_entity_poly.pdbx_seq_one_letter_code
_entity_poly.pdbx_strand_id
1 'polypeptide(L)'
;MATLPIDTAKYTGIICAVPPAPRVVNRETGQLRVDRETGKTVYQVGLCLMAGTSADVVNVSVAGEPTGVQLGMPVAVRDLVATPWENDGRHGIAFRAAEIRPLSAPATSAGKGAGQ
;
A
#
# COMPACT_ATOMS: atom_id res chain seq x y z
N MET A 1 1.63 5.54 -20.70
CA MET A 1 1.39 4.22 -20.13
C MET A 1 0.04 4.19 -19.45
N ALA A 2 -0.59 3.03 -19.51
CA ALA A 2 -1.92 2.90 -18.92
C ALA A 2 -1.83 2.65 -17.42
N THR A 3 -2.73 3.27 -16.67
CA THR A 3 -2.90 2.96 -15.26
C THR A 3 -4.11 2.04 -15.13
N LEU A 4 -3.90 0.89 -14.52
CA LEU A 4 -4.92 -0.15 -14.44
C LEU A 4 -5.49 -0.22 -13.03
N PRO A 5 -6.80 0.05 -12.86
CA PRO A 5 -7.40 -0.10 -11.53
C PRO A 5 -7.44 -1.57 -11.12
N ILE A 6 -7.16 -1.81 -9.84
CA ILE A 6 -7.15 -3.15 -9.28
C ILE A 6 -8.37 -3.31 -8.38
N ASP A 7 -9.15 -4.35 -8.64
CA ASP A 7 -10.33 -4.65 -7.82
C ASP A 7 -9.90 -5.41 -6.56
N THR A 8 -9.77 -4.68 -5.48
CA THR A 8 -9.33 -5.27 -4.21
C THR A 8 -10.35 -6.26 -3.63
N ALA A 9 -11.61 -6.18 -4.08
CA ALA A 9 -12.63 -7.12 -3.62
C ALA A 9 -12.40 -8.55 -4.13
N LYS A 10 -11.55 -8.72 -5.13
CA LYS A 10 -11.19 -10.04 -5.64
C LYS A 10 -10.21 -10.78 -4.75
N TYR A 11 -9.58 -10.09 -3.81
CA TYR A 11 -8.65 -10.73 -2.89
C TYR A 11 -9.38 -11.20 -1.64
N THR A 12 -8.95 -12.35 -1.11
CA THR A 12 -9.52 -12.89 0.13
C THR A 12 -9.00 -12.13 1.34
N GLY A 13 -7.85 -11.49 1.20
CA GLY A 13 -7.30 -10.65 2.26
C GLY A 13 -6.10 -9.88 1.79
N ILE A 14 -5.84 -8.76 2.45
CA ILE A 14 -4.65 -7.94 2.21
C ILE A 14 -4.03 -7.66 3.58
N ILE A 15 -2.77 -8.03 3.74
CA ILE A 15 -2.07 -7.91 5.01
C ILE A 15 -0.80 -7.08 4.80
N CYS A 16 -0.46 -6.26 5.78
CA CYS A 16 0.79 -5.50 5.76
C CYS A 16 1.97 -6.45 5.97
N ALA A 17 2.81 -6.59 4.95
CA ALA A 17 4.00 -7.44 4.99
C ALA A 17 5.25 -6.64 5.31
N VAL A 18 5.30 -5.36 4.94
CA VAL A 18 6.41 -4.46 5.26
C VAL A 18 5.82 -3.16 5.78
N PRO A 19 6.18 -2.72 6.99
CA PRO A 19 5.60 -1.50 7.56
C PRO A 19 5.84 -0.27 6.69
N PRO A 20 4.98 0.77 6.79
CA PRO A 20 5.17 1.99 6.01
C PRO A 20 6.50 2.66 6.28
N ALA A 21 7.14 3.12 5.22
CA ALA A 21 8.38 3.89 5.32
C ALA A 21 8.39 4.95 4.23
N PRO A 22 8.93 6.15 4.50
CA PRO A 22 9.00 7.18 3.48
C PRO A 22 9.93 6.76 2.35
N ARG A 23 9.56 7.09 1.12
CA ARG A 23 10.40 6.80 -0.04
C ARG A 23 11.53 7.81 -0.14
N VAL A 24 12.75 7.31 -0.24
CA VAL A 24 13.94 8.14 -0.38
C VAL A 24 14.30 8.21 -1.86
N VAL A 25 14.39 9.42 -2.42
CA VAL A 25 14.78 9.61 -3.82
C VAL A 25 16.26 9.86 -3.96
N ASN A 26 16.93 10.33 -2.90
CA ASN A 26 18.37 10.56 -2.90
C ASN A 26 18.94 10.03 -1.59
N ARG A 27 19.68 8.92 -1.67
CA ARG A 27 20.21 8.26 -0.48
C ARG A 27 21.31 9.07 0.20
N GLU A 28 22.02 9.89 -0.57
CA GLU A 28 23.12 10.70 -0.02
C GLU A 28 22.61 11.85 0.85
N THR A 29 21.51 12.47 0.41
CA THR A 29 20.96 13.62 1.14
C THR A 29 19.79 13.25 2.04
N GLY A 30 19.24 12.03 1.87
CA GLY A 30 18.05 11.62 2.59
C GLY A 30 16.78 12.28 2.08
N GLN A 31 16.85 12.90 0.89
CA GLN A 31 15.69 13.60 0.34
C GLN A 31 14.53 12.64 0.09
N LEU A 32 13.35 13.01 0.55
CA LEU A 32 12.15 12.19 0.44
C LEU A 32 11.35 12.57 -0.79
N ARG A 33 10.63 11.57 -1.32
CA ARG A 33 9.74 11.80 -2.45
C ARG A 33 8.47 12.47 -1.95
N VAL A 34 8.03 13.50 -2.67
CA VAL A 34 6.83 14.27 -2.33
C VAL A 34 5.84 14.15 -3.48
N ASP A 35 4.57 13.90 -3.14
CA ASP A 35 3.50 13.87 -4.12
C ASP A 35 3.18 15.30 -4.58
N ARG A 36 3.18 15.49 -5.90
CA ARG A 36 3.00 16.83 -6.46
C ARG A 36 1.60 17.40 -6.25
N GLU A 37 0.61 16.53 -6.21
CA GLU A 37 -0.77 16.99 -6.09
C GLU A 37 -1.12 17.41 -4.67
N THR A 38 -0.62 16.67 -3.68
CA THR A 38 -0.99 16.92 -2.28
C THR A 38 0.09 17.58 -1.46
N GLY A 39 1.34 17.57 -1.94
CA GLY A 39 2.49 18.06 -1.17
C GLY A 39 2.91 17.14 -0.03
N LYS A 40 2.31 15.98 0.07
CA LYS A 40 2.62 15.03 1.15
C LYS A 40 3.78 14.13 0.76
N THR A 41 4.54 13.70 1.76
CA THR A 41 5.60 12.72 1.57
C THR A 41 4.99 11.39 1.11
N VAL A 42 5.61 10.78 0.10
CA VAL A 42 5.16 9.48 -0.40
C VAL A 42 5.76 8.39 0.47
N TYR A 43 4.89 7.52 0.97
CA TYR A 43 5.29 6.34 1.75
C TYR A 43 5.16 5.09 0.91
N GLN A 44 5.94 4.08 1.24
CA GLN A 44 5.88 2.78 0.60
C GLN A 44 5.53 1.73 1.64
N VAL A 45 4.55 0.89 1.31
CA VAL A 45 4.08 -0.17 2.20
C VAL A 45 4.13 -1.48 1.43
N GLY A 46 4.69 -2.51 2.04
CA GLY A 46 4.66 -3.85 1.45
C GLY A 46 3.35 -4.52 1.83
N LEU A 47 2.57 -4.94 0.84
CA LEU A 47 1.28 -5.59 1.06
C LEU A 47 1.31 -7.01 0.50
N CYS A 48 0.79 -7.95 1.26
CA CYS A 48 0.57 -9.32 0.79
C CYS A 48 -0.88 -9.42 0.31
N LEU A 49 -1.03 -9.63 -0.99
CA LEU A 49 -2.33 -9.78 -1.62
C LEU A 49 -2.66 -11.26 -1.73
N MET A 50 -3.66 -11.71 -0.99
CA MET A 50 -4.03 -13.13 -0.94
C MET A 50 -5.28 -13.40 -1.76
N ALA A 51 -5.19 -14.38 -2.65
CA ALA A 51 -6.31 -14.77 -3.51
C ALA A 51 -6.39 -16.29 -3.54
N GLY A 52 -7.30 -16.87 -2.76
CA GLY A 52 -7.44 -18.32 -2.68
C GLY A 52 -6.17 -18.97 -2.17
N THR A 53 -5.52 -19.74 -3.04
CA THR A 53 -4.28 -20.45 -2.69
C THR A 53 -3.01 -19.70 -3.10
N SER A 54 -3.15 -18.50 -3.67
CA SER A 54 -1.99 -17.72 -4.09
C SER A 54 -1.85 -16.47 -3.24
N ALA A 55 -0.60 -15.99 -3.16
CA ALA A 55 -0.29 -14.76 -2.44
C ALA A 55 0.88 -14.07 -3.13
N ASP A 56 0.78 -12.77 -3.28
CA ASP A 56 1.85 -11.95 -3.86
C ASP A 56 2.15 -10.79 -2.96
N VAL A 57 3.44 -10.51 -2.77
CA VAL A 57 3.86 -9.33 -2.01
C VAL A 57 4.24 -8.24 -2.99
N VAL A 58 3.61 -7.08 -2.85
CA VAL A 58 3.87 -5.93 -3.72
C VAL A 58 4.15 -4.69 -2.87
N ASN A 59 4.95 -3.79 -3.42
CA ASN A 59 5.22 -2.52 -2.77
C ASN A 59 4.25 -1.48 -3.32
N VAL A 60 3.50 -0.84 -2.43
CA VAL A 60 2.47 0.12 -2.80
C VAL A 60 2.87 1.50 -2.29
N SER A 61 2.83 2.49 -3.19
CA SER A 61 3.10 3.88 -2.84
C SER A 61 1.80 4.57 -2.46
N VAL A 62 1.86 5.41 -1.43
CA VAL A 62 0.72 6.18 -0.96
C VAL A 62 1.20 7.56 -0.52
N ALA A 63 0.43 8.60 -0.84
CA ALA A 63 0.75 9.97 -0.42
C ALA A 63 0.29 10.18 1.02
N GLY A 64 1.24 10.52 1.89
CA GLY A 64 0.98 10.68 3.32
C GLY A 64 1.19 9.40 4.10
N GLU A 65 1.49 9.54 5.36
CA GLU A 65 1.79 8.40 6.23
C GLU A 65 0.52 7.60 6.57
N PRO A 66 0.48 6.30 6.27
CA PRO A 66 -0.63 5.46 6.70
C PRO A 66 -0.54 5.22 8.20
N THR A 67 -1.41 5.85 8.96
CA THR A 67 -1.37 5.74 10.42
C THR A 67 -2.01 4.44 10.89
N GLY A 68 -1.42 3.84 11.92
CA GLY A 68 -1.96 2.63 12.53
C GLY A 68 -1.67 1.34 11.79
N VAL A 69 -0.98 1.39 10.66
CA VAL A 69 -0.66 0.19 9.87
C VAL A 69 0.63 -0.42 10.40
N GLN A 70 0.54 -1.68 10.81
CA GLN A 70 1.66 -2.41 11.39
C GLN A 70 1.83 -3.76 10.72
N LEU A 71 3.03 -4.33 10.84
CA LEU A 71 3.36 -5.62 10.27
C LEU A 71 2.36 -6.69 10.71
N GLY A 72 1.88 -7.47 9.75
CA GLY A 72 0.97 -8.59 10.00
C GLY A 72 -0.49 -8.21 10.13
N MET A 73 -0.79 -6.93 10.04
CA MET A 73 -2.14 -6.42 10.24
C MET A 73 -2.96 -6.43 8.93
N PRO A 74 -4.23 -6.85 8.97
CA PRO A 74 -5.09 -6.69 7.79
C PRO A 74 -5.33 -5.22 7.52
N VAL A 75 -5.34 -4.86 6.24
CA VAL A 75 -5.52 -3.46 5.83
C VAL A 75 -6.59 -3.34 4.77
N ALA A 76 -7.20 -2.15 4.70
CA ALA A 76 -8.09 -1.76 3.62
C ALA A 76 -7.32 -0.82 2.70
N VAL A 77 -7.41 -1.06 1.40
CA VAL A 77 -6.71 -0.28 0.39
C VAL A 77 -7.76 0.36 -0.53
N ARG A 78 -7.69 1.67 -0.67
CA ARG A 78 -8.62 2.41 -1.51
C ARG A 78 -7.92 2.84 -2.80
N ASP A 79 -8.61 2.61 -3.92
CA ASP A 79 -8.14 3.02 -5.26
C ASP A 79 -6.74 2.51 -5.58
N LEU A 80 -6.55 1.21 -5.43
CA LEU A 80 -5.29 0.57 -5.81
C LEU A 80 -5.18 0.53 -7.32
N VAL A 81 -4.08 1.03 -7.85
CA VAL A 81 -3.82 1.02 -9.30
C VAL A 81 -2.45 0.44 -9.57
N ALA A 82 -2.32 -0.18 -10.74
CA ALA A 82 -1.06 -0.72 -11.22
C ALA A 82 -0.67 0.02 -12.48
N THR A 83 0.58 0.48 -12.55
CA THR A 83 1.11 1.20 -13.71
C THR A 83 2.33 0.46 -14.22
N PRO A 84 2.24 -0.20 -15.38
CA PRO A 84 3.41 -0.81 -15.99
C PRO A 84 4.40 0.27 -16.41
N TRP A 85 5.69 -0.01 -16.23
CA TRP A 85 6.73 0.92 -16.61
C TRP A 85 7.86 0.19 -17.33
N GLU A 86 8.57 0.94 -18.15
CA GLU A 86 9.72 0.42 -18.87
C GLU A 86 10.78 1.51 -18.94
N ASN A 87 12.04 1.16 -18.65
CA ASN A 87 13.16 2.08 -18.68
C ASN A 87 14.46 1.32 -18.97
N ASP A 88 15.13 1.67 -20.06
CA ASP A 88 16.42 1.09 -20.44
C ASP A 88 16.41 -0.44 -20.47
N GLY A 89 15.39 -1.02 -21.08
CA GLY A 89 15.27 -2.47 -21.17
C GLY A 89 14.76 -3.14 -19.91
N ARG A 90 14.58 -2.39 -18.83
CA ARG A 90 13.95 -2.89 -17.61
C ARG A 90 12.47 -2.60 -17.64
N HIS A 91 11.70 -3.48 -17.06
CA HIS A 91 10.26 -3.26 -16.96
C HIS A 91 9.76 -3.79 -15.63
N GLY A 92 8.63 -3.27 -15.21
CA GLY A 92 7.99 -3.70 -13.98
C GLY A 92 6.63 -3.07 -13.85
N ILE A 93 6.04 -3.26 -12.69
CA ILE A 93 4.73 -2.70 -12.38
C ILE A 93 4.85 -1.91 -11.08
N ALA A 94 4.43 -0.63 -11.12
CA ALA A 94 4.36 0.20 -9.94
C ALA A 94 2.94 0.18 -9.40
N PHE A 95 2.79 -0.01 -8.10
CA PHE A 95 1.48 0.00 -7.44
C PHE A 95 1.33 1.27 -6.62
N ARG A 96 0.14 1.82 -6.64
CA ARG A 96 -0.17 3.05 -5.92
C ARG A 96 -1.60 2.97 -5.40
N ALA A 97 -1.83 3.56 -4.22
CA ALA A 97 -3.16 3.62 -3.62
C ALA A 97 -3.46 5.02 -3.16
N ALA A 98 -4.73 5.38 -3.12
CA ALA A 98 -5.16 6.65 -2.57
C ALA A 98 -5.07 6.64 -1.05
N GLU A 99 -5.33 5.49 -0.44
CA GLU A 99 -5.32 5.36 1.01
C GLU A 99 -5.08 3.92 1.42
N ILE A 100 -4.29 3.72 2.47
CA ILE A 100 -4.11 2.43 3.12
C ILE A 100 -4.37 2.65 4.60
N ARG A 101 -5.28 1.88 5.17
CA ARG A 101 -5.64 2.02 6.57
C ARG A 101 -5.86 0.65 7.20
N PRO A 102 -5.80 0.55 8.54
CA PRO A 102 -6.11 -0.71 9.19
C PRO A 102 -7.53 -1.15 8.86
N LEU A 103 -7.71 -2.41 8.58
CA LEU A 103 -9.03 -2.98 8.43
C LEU A 103 -9.56 -3.24 9.83
N SER A 104 -9.92 -2.18 10.51
CA SER A 104 -10.38 -2.37 11.85
C SER A 104 -11.79 -2.86 11.81
N ALA A 105 -11.91 -3.75 12.61
CA ALA A 105 -13.21 -4.06 12.99
C ALA A 105 -13.85 -2.88 13.62
N PRO A 106 -14.50 -2.63 13.56
CA PRO A 106 -14.94 -1.50 13.88
C PRO A 106 -15.08 -1.12 15.16
N ALA A 107 -14.82 -1.38 15.17
CA ALA A 107 -14.88 -1.18 15.84
C ALA A 107 -15.20 -1.38 16.78
N THR A 108 -15.20 -1.96 16.41
CA THR A 108 -15.39 -2.24 16.97
C THR A 108 -15.38 -2.47 17.52
N SER A 109 -15.50 -2.75 17.54
CA SER A 109 -15.27 -3.08 17.94
C SER A 109 -15.07 -3.20 18.45
N ALA A 110 -15.42 -3.42 18.59
CA ALA A 110 -15.04 -3.76 19.04
C ALA A 110 -14.86 -4.00 19.40
N GLY A 111 -15.21 -4.19 19.67
CA GLY A 111 -14.83 -4.74 19.99
C GLY A 111 -14.76 -5.00 20.06
N LYS A 112 -15.05 -5.17 20.34
CA LYS A 112 -14.76 -5.62 20.53
C LYS A 112 -14.27 -5.96 20.48
N GLY A 113 -14.59 -6.17 20.59
CA GLY A 113 -13.99 -6.69 20.66
C GLY A 113 -13.70 -6.96 20.59
N ALA A 114 -13.94 -7.17 20.77
CA ALA A 114 -13.48 -7.55 20.78
C ALA A 114 -13.16 -7.78 20.86
N GLY A 115 -13.45 -8.00 21.03
CA GLY A 115 -13.02 -8.39 21.14
C GLY A 115 -12.88 -8.57 21.17
N GLN A 116 -13.07 -8.73 21.37
CA GLN A 116 -12.84 -8.90 21.46
C GLN A 116 -12.53 -9.08 21.67
#